data_ec4d4b7eb1b0bad2902354ff47216a09
#
_entry.id   ec4d4b7eb1b0bad2902354ff47216a09
#
_cell.length_a   1.000
_cell.length_b   1.000
_cell.length_c   1.000
_cell.angle_alpha   90.00
_cell.angle_beta   90.00
_cell.angle_gamma   90.00
#
_symmetry.space_group_name_H-M   'P 1'
#
loop_
_entity.id
_entity.type
_entity.pdbx_description
1 polymer ?
#
loop_
_entity_poly.entity_id
_entity_poly.type
_entity_poly.pdbx_seq_one_letter_code
_entity_poly.pdbx_strand_id
1 'polypeptide(L)'
;MFSFKDIIGQEAAKQRLIQEVQEGRIPHAQLFCGPAGVGKLPLALAYARYICCPNRTETDACGTCPSCVKWNKLVHPDVHFVYPIVKSAKGKKEVCDDYIANWRHLLLNSPYFGLNHWLNEMDAENGQ
;
A
#
# COMPACT_ATOMS: atom_id res chain seq x y z
N MET A 1 8.16 -8.46 2.33
CA MET A 1 6.98 -8.04 1.56
C MET A 1 6.88 -6.51 1.59
N PHE A 2 6.30 -5.89 0.61
CA PHE A 2 6.16 -4.43 0.45
C PHE A 2 7.49 -3.66 0.31
N SER A 3 8.54 -4.31 -0.18
CA SER A 3 9.81 -3.67 -0.50
C SER A 3 9.98 -3.51 -2.01
N PHE A 4 10.87 -2.63 -2.45
CA PHE A 4 11.14 -2.47 -3.90
C PHE A 4 11.59 -3.77 -4.55
N LYS A 5 12.39 -4.57 -3.85
CA LYS A 5 12.86 -5.86 -4.36
C LYS A 5 11.75 -6.88 -4.60
N ASP A 6 10.60 -6.71 -3.94
CA ASP A 6 9.45 -7.61 -4.08
C ASP A 6 8.56 -7.25 -5.27
N ILE A 7 8.84 -6.15 -5.96
CA ILE A 7 8.06 -5.69 -7.09
C ILE A 7 8.67 -6.24 -8.38
N ILE A 8 7.81 -6.81 -9.20
CA ILE A 8 8.21 -7.38 -10.48
C ILE A 8 8.40 -6.26 -11.52
N GLY A 9 9.62 -6.10 -12.03
CA GLY A 9 9.92 -5.10 -13.04
C GLY A 9 9.89 -3.65 -12.54
N GLN A 10 9.53 -2.71 -13.41
CA GLN A 10 9.41 -1.27 -13.11
C GLN A 10 10.71 -0.62 -12.60
N GLU A 11 11.86 -1.05 -13.11
CA GLU A 11 13.16 -0.60 -12.62
C GLU A 11 13.38 0.92 -12.76
N ALA A 12 12.95 1.51 -13.87
CA ALA A 12 13.08 2.96 -14.09
C ALA A 12 12.25 3.76 -13.07
N ALA A 13 11.02 3.31 -12.79
CA ALA A 13 10.15 3.95 -11.82
C ALA A 13 10.71 3.81 -10.39
N LYS A 14 11.22 2.62 -10.03
CA LYS A 14 11.87 2.39 -8.73
C LYS A 14 13.04 3.34 -8.53
N GLN A 15 13.93 3.43 -9.50
CA GLN A 15 15.11 4.30 -9.42
C GLN A 15 14.73 5.78 -9.25
N ARG A 16 13.72 6.22 -9.98
CA ARG A 16 13.23 7.58 -9.87
C ARG A 16 12.67 7.89 -8.47
N LEU A 17 11.88 6.99 -7.92
CA LEU A 17 11.29 7.16 -6.58
C LEU A 17 12.37 7.15 -5.49
N ILE A 18 13.32 6.26 -5.59
CA ILE A 18 14.46 6.18 -4.65
C ILE A 18 15.26 7.49 -4.69
N GLN A 19 15.52 8.00 -5.88
CA GLN A 19 16.25 9.25 -6.06
C GLN A 19 15.53 10.44 -5.45
N GLU A 20 14.20 10.53 -5.61
CA GLU A 20 13.39 11.58 -5.00
C GLU A 20 13.56 11.63 -3.47
N VAL A 21 13.57 10.47 -2.84
CA VAL A 21 13.75 10.37 -1.38
C VAL A 21 15.17 10.75 -0.97
N GLN A 22 16.18 10.24 -1.67
CA GLN A 22 17.58 10.52 -1.37
C GLN A 22 17.93 12.01 -1.52
N GLU A 23 17.32 12.68 -2.49
CA GLU A 23 17.54 14.11 -2.74
C GLU A 23 16.64 15.01 -1.88
N GLY A 24 15.74 14.45 -1.08
CA GLY A 24 14.80 15.23 -0.28
C GLY A 24 13.75 15.97 -1.10
N ARG A 25 13.43 15.48 -2.29
CA ARG A 25 12.49 16.10 -3.23
C ARG A 25 11.18 15.31 -3.33
N ILE A 26 10.62 14.92 -2.21
CA ILE A 26 9.36 14.18 -2.19
C ILE A 26 8.20 15.15 -2.47
N PRO A 27 7.43 14.96 -3.56
CA PRO A 27 6.27 15.79 -3.84
C PRO A 27 5.18 15.65 -2.77
N HIS A 28 4.35 16.69 -2.62
CA HIS A 28 3.19 16.65 -1.71
C HIS A 28 2.15 15.62 -2.13
N ALA A 29 2.01 15.39 -3.44
CA ALA A 29 1.07 14.42 -3.99
C ALA A 29 1.67 13.80 -5.24
N GLN A 30 1.50 12.48 -5.39
CA GLN A 30 1.94 11.75 -6.57
C GLN A 30 0.84 10.83 -7.06
N LEU A 31 0.65 10.77 -8.35
CA LEU A 31 -0.31 9.91 -9.01
C LEU A 31 0.43 8.80 -9.76
N PHE A 32 0.13 7.56 -9.43
CA PHE A 32 0.68 6.38 -10.10
C PHE A 32 -0.33 5.93 -11.15
N CYS A 33 0.00 6.11 -12.41
CA CYS A 33 -0.88 5.79 -13.54
C CYS A 33 -0.32 4.62 -14.35
N GLY A 34 -1.22 3.83 -14.90
CA GLY A 34 -0.86 2.71 -15.77
C GLY A 34 -1.99 1.72 -15.92
N PRO A 35 -1.83 0.73 -16.82
CA PRO A 35 -2.81 -0.34 -16.99
C PRO A 35 -3.01 -1.16 -15.72
N ALA A 36 -4.15 -1.83 -15.61
CA ALA A 36 -4.40 -2.77 -14.52
C ALA A 36 -3.33 -3.87 -14.51
N GLY A 37 -2.85 -4.25 -13.32
CA GLY A 37 -1.87 -5.32 -13.15
C GLY A 37 -0.41 -4.93 -13.36
N VAL A 38 -0.12 -3.65 -13.65
CA VAL A 38 1.26 -3.19 -13.86
C VAL A 38 2.06 -3.02 -12.57
N GLY A 39 1.39 -3.09 -11.41
CA GLY A 39 2.05 -2.99 -10.10
C GLY A 39 2.03 -1.61 -9.46
N LYS A 40 0.99 -0.80 -9.74
CA LYS A 40 0.88 0.55 -9.17
C LYS A 40 0.80 0.55 -7.65
N LEU A 41 -0.09 -0.24 -7.07
CA LEU A 41 -0.28 -0.30 -5.63
C LEU A 41 0.94 -0.90 -4.92
N PRO A 42 1.51 -2.03 -5.36
CA PRO A 42 2.76 -2.54 -4.77
C PRO A 42 3.89 -1.51 -4.78
N LEU A 43 4.05 -0.77 -5.87
CA LEU A 43 5.07 0.25 -5.99
C LEU A 43 4.82 1.41 -5.02
N ALA A 44 3.57 1.85 -4.88
CA ALA A 44 3.20 2.90 -3.94
C ALA A 44 3.46 2.48 -2.49
N LEU A 45 3.15 1.23 -2.16
CA LEU A 45 3.41 0.68 -0.82
C LEU A 45 4.92 0.63 -0.52
N ALA A 46 5.72 0.17 -1.47
CA ALA A 46 7.17 0.12 -1.31
C ALA A 46 7.77 1.52 -1.17
N TYR A 47 7.28 2.47 -1.94
CA TYR A 47 7.70 3.87 -1.85
C TYR A 47 7.38 4.48 -0.49
N ALA A 48 6.16 4.32 -0.01
CA ALA A 48 5.74 4.82 1.30
C ALA A 48 6.56 4.19 2.43
N ARG A 49 6.83 2.87 2.34
CA ARG A 49 7.69 2.18 3.30
C ARG A 49 9.10 2.76 3.30
N TYR A 50 9.65 3.03 2.12
CA TYR A 50 10.99 3.61 1.98
C TYR A 50 11.06 5.00 2.62
N ILE A 51 10.04 5.83 2.43
CA ILE A 51 9.95 7.15 3.06
C ILE A 51 9.90 7.03 4.59
N CYS A 52 9.15 6.08 5.12
CA CYS A 52 8.96 5.88 6.57
C CYS A 52 10.15 5.22 7.25
N CYS A 53 11.05 4.57 6.52
CA CYS A 53 12.16 3.83 7.11
C CYS A 53 13.32 4.78 7.48
N PRO A 54 13.65 4.96 8.78
CA PRO A 54 14.77 5.82 9.18
C PRO A 54 16.13 5.22 8.86
N ASN A 55 16.20 3.90 8.63
CA ASN A 55 17.43 3.17 8.33
C ASN A 55 17.46 2.69 6.87
N ARG A 56 16.78 3.40 5.97
CA ARG A 56 16.75 3.02 4.56
C ARG A 56 18.14 2.99 3.94
N THR A 57 18.33 2.04 3.03
CA THR A 57 19.56 1.90 2.25
C THR A 57 19.45 2.72 0.96
N GLU A 58 20.48 2.65 0.13
CA GLU A 58 20.47 3.32 -1.18
C GLU A 58 19.47 2.71 -2.16
N THR A 59 18.97 1.51 -1.88
CA THR A 59 18.12 0.76 -2.81
C THR A 59 16.78 0.34 -2.25
N ASP A 60 16.63 0.26 -0.91
CA ASP A 60 15.40 -0.25 -0.31
C ASP A 60 15.28 0.12 1.18
N ALA A 61 14.11 -0.14 1.77
CA ALA A 61 13.93 -0.08 3.20
C ALA A 61 14.72 -1.18 3.89
N CYS A 62 15.14 -0.96 5.15
CA CYS A 62 15.98 -1.95 5.86
C CYS A 62 15.25 -3.26 6.19
N GLY A 63 13.94 -3.22 6.36
CA GLY A 63 13.11 -4.38 6.66
C GLY A 63 13.06 -4.81 8.12
N THR A 64 13.93 -4.28 8.97
CA THR A 64 14.10 -4.76 10.35
C THR A 64 13.89 -3.73 11.45
N CYS A 65 13.89 -2.44 11.13
CA CYS A 65 13.66 -1.39 12.12
C CYS A 65 12.20 -1.41 12.62
N PRO A 66 11.88 -0.74 13.74
CA PRO A 66 10.51 -0.71 14.27
C PRO A 66 9.47 -0.22 13.25
N SER A 67 9.82 0.75 12.42
CA SER A 67 8.96 1.24 11.34
C SER A 67 8.65 0.13 10.33
N CYS A 68 9.66 -0.59 9.87
CA CYS A 68 9.50 -1.71 8.94
C CYS A 68 8.70 -2.87 9.53
N VAL A 69 8.87 -3.15 10.81
CA VAL A 69 8.09 -4.19 11.51
C VAL A 69 6.60 -3.83 11.50
N LYS A 70 6.25 -2.57 11.75
CA LYS A 70 4.87 -2.09 11.67
C LYS A 70 4.35 -2.15 10.24
N TRP A 71 5.18 -1.85 9.24
CA TRP A 71 4.84 -1.97 7.83
C TRP A 71 4.52 -3.41 7.44
N ASN A 72 5.26 -4.38 7.97
CA ASN A 72 4.99 -5.79 7.70
C ASN A 72 3.58 -6.22 8.10
N LYS A 73 3.00 -5.54 9.08
CA LYS A 73 1.64 -5.77 9.56
C LYS A 73 0.64 -4.73 9.06
N LEU A 74 1.10 -3.76 8.26
CA LEU A 74 0.29 -2.64 7.75
C LEU A 74 -0.37 -1.81 8.86
N VAL A 75 0.35 -1.62 9.97
CA VAL A 75 -0.14 -0.88 11.15
C VAL A 75 0.72 0.34 11.49
N HIS A 76 1.48 0.86 10.51
CA HIS A 76 2.29 2.06 10.73
C HIS A 76 1.40 3.28 10.99
N PRO A 77 1.64 4.05 12.08
CA PRO A 77 0.74 5.13 12.50
C PRO A 77 0.67 6.32 11.54
N ASP A 78 1.72 6.54 10.74
CA ASP A 78 1.77 7.66 9.80
C ASP A 78 1.25 7.29 8.41
N VAL A 79 0.77 6.07 8.22
CA VAL A 79 0.28 5.56 6.93
C VAL A 79 -1.21 5.30 7.02
N HIS A 80 -1.95 5.95 6.13
CA HIS A 80 -3.40 5.85 6.07
C HIS A 80 -3.84 5.41 4.68
N PHE A 81 -4.79 4.49 4.62
CA PHE A 81 -5.33 3.97 3.38
C PHE A 81 -6.72 4.53 3.13
N VAL A 82 -6.98 4.89 1.88
CA VAL A 82 -8.31 5.28 1.40
C VAL A 82 -8.66 4.37 0.23
N TYR A 83 -9.82 3.75 0.29
CA TYR A 83 -10.27 2.78 -0.70
C TYR A 83 -11.80 2.83 -0.84
N PRO A 84 -12.37 2.36 -1.96
CA PRO A 84 -13.83 2.31 -2.12
C PRO A 84 -14.48 1.43 -1.06
N ILE A 85 -15.60 1.87 -0.53
CA ILE A 85 -16.41 1.09 0.42
C ILE A 85 -17.84 0.96 -0.11
N VAL A 86 -18.52 -0.09 0.31
CA VAL A 86 -19.92 -0.32 -0.04
C VAL A 86 -20.83 0.24 1.05
N LYS A 87 -21.96 0.79 0.65
CA LYS A 87 -23.01 1.20 1.61
C LYS A 87 -23.75 -0.01 2.12
N SER A 88 -23.86 -0.11 3.44
CA SER A 88 -24.75 -1.11 4.03
C SER A 88 -26.21 -0.71 3.83
N ALA A 89 -27.05 -1.72 3.64
CA ALA A 89 -28.50 -1.54 3.48
C ALA A 89 -29.18 -0.98 4.74
N LYS A 90 -28.48 -0.87 5.86
CA LYS A 90 -29.02 -0.46 7.16
C LYS A 90 -28.91 1.04 7.45
N GLY A 91 -28.57 1.85 6.46
CA GLY A 91 -28.49 3.30 6.62
C GLY A 91 -27.37 3.81 7.52
N LYS A 92 -26.45 2.96 7.93
CA LYS A 92 -25.29 3.31 8.74
C LYS A 92 -24.27 4.03 7.86
N LYS A 93 -23.76 5.15 8.34
CA LYS A 93 -22.71 5.89 7.65
C LYS A 93 -21.39 5.13 7.84
N GLU A 94 -20.97 4.40 6.82
CA GLU A 94 -19.74 3.60 6.86
C GLU A 94 -18.55 4.45 6.41
N VAL A 95 -17.40 4.21 7.03
CA VAL A 95 -16.12 4.84 6.70
C VAL A 95 -15.08 3.78 6.40
N CYS A 96 -13.96 4.18 5.80
CA CYS A 96 -12.88 3.22 5.45
C CYS A 96 -12.40 2.40 6.64
N ASP A 97 -12.32 2.99 7.83
CA ASP A 97 -11.86 2.28 9.03
C ASP A 97 -12.68 1.04 9.38
N ASP A 98 -13.96 0.99 8.98
CA ASP A 98 -14.81 -0.17 9.21
C ASP A 98 -14.33 -1.41 8.44
N TYR A 99 -13.53 -1.22 7.38
CA TYR A 99 -13.03 -2.29 6.52
C TYR A 99 -11.51 -2.44 6.57
N ILE A 100 -10.84 -1.80 7.53
CA ILE A 100 -9.36 -1.81 7.57
C ILE A 100 -8.80 -3.22 7.77
N ALA A 101 -9.45 -4.06 8.55
CA ALA A 101 -9.03 -5.45 8.74
C ALA A 101 -9.10 -6.24 7.43
N ASN A 102 -10.16 -6.05 6.64
CA ASN A 102 -10.33 -6.67 5.33
C ASN A 102 -9.25 -6.19 4.35
N TRP A 103 -8.97 -4.90 4.35
CA TRP A 103 -7.94 -4.30 3.50
C TRP A 103 -6.56 -4.88 3.81
N ARG A 104 -6.21 -4.96 5.10
CA ARG A 104 -4.95 -5.56 5.54
C ARG A 104 -4.86 -7.03 5.15
N HIS A 105 -5.94 -7.79 5.34
CA HIS A 105 -6.00 -9.21 4.96
C HIS A 105 -5.71 -9.39 3.46
N LEU A 106 -6.34 -8.60 2.61
CA LEU A 106 -6.15 -8.68 1.16
C LEU A 106 -4.71 -8.31 0.77
N LEU A 107 -4.17 -7.21 1.29
CA LEU A 107 -2.80 -6.77 1.01
C LEU A 107 -1.75 -7.78 1.49
N LEU A 108 -1.96 -8.39 2.66
CA LEU A 108 -1.02 -9.37 3.21
C LEU A 108 -1.01 -10.67 2.42
N ASN A 109 -2.11 -11.00 1.75
CA ASN A 109 -2.14 -12.14 0.83
C ASN A 109 -1.39 -11.83 -0.46
N SER A 110 -1.65 -10.68 -1.08
CA SER A 110 -0.93 -10.19 -2.24
C SER A 110 -1.30 -8.74 -2.52
N PRO A 111 -0.34 -7.84 -2.73
CA PRO A 111 -0.66 -6.47 -3.13
C PRO A 111 -1.06 -6.34 -4.60
N TYR A 112 -1.02 -7.45 -5.37
CA TYR A 112 -1.47 -7.50 -6.76
C TYR A 112 -2.92 -7.98 -6.82
N PHE A 113 -3.87 -7.05 -6.82
CA PHE A 113 -5.30 -7.38 -6.92
C PHE A 113 -6.06 -6.28 -7.67
N GLY A 114 -7.26 -6.61 -8.13
CA GLY A 114 -8.16 -5.67 -8.78
C GLY A 114 -9.37 -5.32 -7.90
N LEU A 115 -10.18 -4.40 -8.39
CA LEU A 115 -11.38 -3.94 -7.68
C LEU A 115 -12.32 -5.10 -7.32
N ASN A 116 -12.48 -6.07 -8.21
CA ASN A 116 -13.34 -7.23 -7.96
C ASN A 116 -12.91 -8.05 -6.75
N HIS A 117 -11.61 -8.23 -6.55
CA HIS A 117 -11.09 -8.92 -5.38
C HIS A 117 -11.43 -8.16 -4.11
N TRP A 118 -11.32 -6.84 -4.13
CA TRP A 118 -11.65 -5.99 -3.00
C TRP A 118 -13.15 -6.03 -2.68
N LEU A 119 -14.01 -5.94 -3.69
CA LEU A 119 -15.46 -6.01 -3.49
C LEU A 119 -15.87 -7.35 -2.90
N ASN A 120 -15.27 -8.46 -3.36
CA ASN A 120 -15.54 -9.80 -2.82
C ASN A 120 -15.09 -9.92 -1.37
N GLU A 121 -13.98 -9.32 -1.00
CA GLU A 121 -13.47 -9.32 0.38
C GLU A 121 -14.45 -8.62 1.32
N MET A 122 -14.99 -7.48 0.93
CA MET A 122 -16.00 -6.75 1.72
C MET A 122 -17.31 -7.54 1.83
N ASP A 123 -17.76 -8.18 0.75
CA ASP A 123 -18.99 -8.97 0.73
C ASP A 123 -18.89 -10.20 1.62
N ALA A 124 -17.74 -10.85 1.67
CA ALA A 124 -17.51 -12.00 2.52
C ALA A 124 -17.68 -11.66 4.01
N GLU A 125 -17.23 -10.47 4.43
CA GLU A 125 -17.38 -9.98 5.81
C GLU A 125 -18.85 -9.73 6.14
N ASN A 126 -19.63 -9.24 5.18
CA ASN A 126 -21.04 -8.92 5.39
C ASN A 126 -21.96 -10.14 5.27
N GLY A 127 -21.41 -11.33 5.08
CA GLY A 127 -22.20 -12.56 4.98
C GLY A 127 -22.99 -12.71 3.69
N GLN A 128 -22.58 -12.05 2.65
CA GLN A 128 -23.20 -12.11 1.33
C GLN A 128 -22.46 -13.05 0.39
#